data_631495b1dd8bc2e4cb85b0452450cb80
#
_entry.id   631495b1dd8bc2e4cb85b0452450cb80
#
_cell.length_a   1.000
_cell.length_b   1.000
_cell.length_c   1.000
_cell.angle_alpha   90.00
_cell.angle_beta   90.00
_cell.angle_gamma   90.00
#
_symmetry.space_group_name_H-M   'P 1'
#
loop_
_entity.id
_entity.type
_entity.pdbx_description
1 polymer ?
#
loop_
_entity_poly.entity_id
_entity_poly.type
_entity_poly.pdbx_seq_one_letter_code
_entity_poly.pdbx_strand_id
1 'polypeptide(L)'
;MDIIYLENGLKWNNGDSEVVYEANNIEFASDSQEFIYVEIINDGGTEYRFVDLNGNDICKYDESNVLKIRVEDKWINKVYEEIIDVYIVNEKIYAIVSPTNIDVFEFSSKYFGTIKSPVGFDFSRFIDGEKLSVVCQGELDNADIYGRKDYRYEYDNLTNNWVKIGIAY
;
A
#
# COMPACT_ATOMS: atom_id res chain seq x y z
N MET A 1 -9.27 -14.95 3.77
CA MET A 1 -10.64 -14.95 3.15
C MET A 1 -10.52 -15.54 1.76
N ASP A 2 -11.55 -16.28 1.27
CA ASP A 2 -11.48 -16.87 -0.08
C ASP A 2 -12.02 -15.85 -1.09
N ILE A 3 -11.15 -15.42 -2.02
CA ILE A 3 -11.53 -14.56 -3.14
C ILE A 3 -11.79 -15.45 -4.36
N ILE A 4 -12.97 -15.32 -4.95
CA ILE A 4 -13.40 -16.05 -6.14
C ILE A 4 -13.39 -15.10 -7.34
N TYR A 5 -12.63 -15.45 -8.37
CA TYR A 5 -12.60 -14.71 -9.63
C TYR A 5 -13.86 -15.03 -10.46
N LEU A 6 -14.51 -13.99 -10.95
CA LEU A 6 -15.64 -14.04 -11.88
C LEU A 6 -15.18 -13.53 -13.25
N GLU A 7 -16.00 -13.71 -14.28
CA GLU A 7 -15.71 -13.19 -15.63
C GLU A 7 -15.50 -11.66 -15.64
N ASN A 8 -16.29 -10.94 -14.82
CA ASN A 8 -16.25 -9.47 -14.77
C ASN A 8 -16.11 -8.96 -13.33
N GLY A 9 -15.27 -9.60 -12.52
CA GLY A 9 -15.07 -9.13 -11.15
C GLY A 9 -14.54 -10.16 -10.17
N LEU A 10 -14.75 -9.84 -8.91
CA LEU A 10 -14.37 -10.67 -7.77
C LEU A 10 -15.59 -10.88 -6.86
N LYS A 11 -15.55 -11.97 -6.11
CA LYS A 11 -16.54 -12.27 -5.08
C LYS A 11 -15.86 -12.81 -3.84
N TRP A 12 -16.36 -12.39 -2.67
CA TRP A 12 -15.91 -12.91 -1.36
C TRP A 12 -17.03 -12.83 -0.34
N ASN A 13 -16.81 -13.40 0.83
CA ASN A 13 -17.73 -13.27 1.95
C ASN A 13 -17.14 -12.33 3.01
N ASN A 14 -17.93 -11.34 3.44
CA ASN A 14 -17.64 -10.50 4.59
C ASN A 14 -18.65 -10.84 5.69
N GLY A 15 -18.24 -11.69 6.65
CA GLY A 15 -19.16 -12.31 7.60
C GLY A 15 -20.18 -13.19 6.89
N ASP A 16 -21.47 -12.94 7.14
CA ASP A 16 -22.60 -13.68 6.52
C ASP A 16 -23.05 -13.07 5.17
N SER A 17 -22.41 -12.01 4.72
CA SER A 17 -22.76 -11.28 3.50
C SER A 17 -21.85 -11.64 2.33
N GLU A 18 -22.43 -11.99 1.19
CA GLU A 18 -21.71 -12.12 -0.08
C GLU A 18 -21.49 -10.72 -0.67
N VAL A 19 -20.25 -10.43 -1.04
CA VAL A 19 -19.84 -9.19 -1.69
C VAL A 19 -19.39 -9.50 -3.10
N VAL A 20 -19.89 -8.74 -4.08
CA VAL A 20 -19.45 -8.77 -5.48
C VAL A 20 -18.84 -7.43 -5.84
N TYR A 21 -17.63 -7.46 -6.35
CA TYR A 21 -16.88 -6.30 -6.84
C TYR A 21 -16.73 -6.40 -8.36
N GLU A 22 -17.34 -5.47 -9.07
CA GLU A 22 -17.32 -5.45 -10.54
C GLU A 22 -16.10 -4.71 -11.06
N ALA A 23 -15.25 -5.42 -11.79
CA ALA A 23 -14.12 -4.85 -12.52
C ALA A 23 -13.68 -5.82 -13.63
N ASN A 24 -13.29 -5.27 -14.76
CA ASN A 24 -12.74 -6.05 -15.88
C ASN A 24 -11.21 -6.14 -15.79
N ASN A 25 -10.64 -7.15 -16.45
CA ASN A 25 -9.19 -7.30 -16.63
C ASN A 25 -8.40 -7.42 -15.32
N ILE A 26 -9.00 -8.07 -14.32
CA ILE A 26 -8.30 -8.34 -13.05
C ILE A 26 -7.24 -9.41 -13.30
N GLU A 27 -5.98 -9.05 -13.10
CA GLU A 27 -4.84 -9.96 -13.19
C GLU A 27 -4.55 -10.64 -11.86
N PHE A 28 -4.62 -9.88 -10.78
CA PHE A 28 -4.33 -10.38 -9.45
C PHE A 28 -5.22 -9.75 -8.39
N ALA A 29 -5.57 -10.52 -7.36
CA ALA A 29 -6.19 -10.00 -6.15
C ALA A 29 -5.72 -10.79 -4.92
N SER A 30 -5.53 -10.08 -3.82
CA SER A 30 -5.21 -10.66 -2.52
C SER A 30 -5.97 -9.96 -1.40
N ASP A 31 -6.27 -10.70 -0.34
CA ASP A 31 -6.89 -10.14 0.84
C ASP A 31 -5.87 -9.77 1.90
N SER A 32 -6.14 -8.69 2.60
CA SER A 32 -5.55 -8.34 3.88
C SER A 32 -6.65 -8.30 4.94
N GLN A 33 -6.28 -7.97 6.19
CA GLN A 33 -7.27 -7.89 7.28
C GLN A 33 -8.27 -6.74 7.08
N GLU A 34 -7.88 -5.67 6.37
CA GLU A 34 -8.64 -4.42 6.27
C GLU A 34 -9.15 -4.13 4.85
N PHE A 35 -8.60 -4.78 3.81
CA PHE A 35 -8.91 -4.47 2.41
C PHE A 35 -8.62 -5.65 1.48
N ILE A 36 -9.14 -5.54 0.25
CA ILE A 36 -8.75 -6.37 -0.89
C ILE A 36 -7.85 -5.52 -1.79
N TYR A 37 -6.65 -6.01 -2.09
CA TYR A 37 -5.77 -5.45 -3.11
C TYR A 37 -6.10 -6.06 -4.46
N VAL A 38 -6.19 -5.23 -5.50
CA VAL A 38 -6.56 -5.66 -6.85
C VAL A 38 -5.66 -5.00 -7.89
N GLU A 39 -5.06 -5.80 -8.75
CA GLU A 39 -4.33 -5.36 -9.94
C GLU A 39 -5.20 -5.53 -11.19
N ILE A 40 -5.32 -4.47 -11.97
CA ILE A 40 -6.11 -4.43 -13.21
C ILE A 40 -5.20 -4.01 -14.35
N ILE A 41 -5.09 -4.85 -15.38
CA ILE A 41 -4.31 -4.54 -16.59
C ILE A 41 -5.25 -3.93 -17.63
N ASN A 42 -4.93 -2.70 -18.04
CA ASN A 42 -5.63 -1.96 -19.08
C ASN A 42 -4.66 -1.63 -20.24
N ASP A 43 -5.18 -1.13 -21.36
CA ASP A 43 -4.37 -0.69 -22.50
C ASP A 43 -3.35 0.42 -22.14
N GLY A 44 -3.60 1.16 -21.05
CA GLY A 44 -2.74 2.22 -20.52
C GLY A 44 -1.77 1.82 -19.42
N GLY A 45 -1.65 0.53 -19.09
CA GLY A 45 -0.79 0.01 -18.02
C GLY A 45 -1.57 -0.62 -16.88
N THR A 46 -0.90 -0.82 -15.75
CA THR A 46 -1.50 -1.45 -14.57
C THR A 46 -2.10 -0.40 -13.63
N GLU A 47 -3.35 -0.62 -13.24
CA GLU A 47 -4.01 0.14 -12.17
C GLU A 47 -4.06 -0.73 -10.91
N TYR A 48 -3.64 -0.19 -9.78
CA TYR A 48 -3.65 -0.81 -8.46
C TYR A 48 -4.78 -0.23 -7.63
N ARG A 49 -5.67 -1.07 -7.12
CA ARG A 49 -6.83 -0.66 -6.32
C ARG A 49 -6.82 -1.30 -4.95
N PHE A 50 -7.31 -0.54 -3.99
CA PHE A 50 -7.57 -0.98 -2.63
C PHE A 50 -9.07 -0.83 -2.36
N VAL A 51 -9.72 -1.95 -2.07
CA VAL A 51 -11.18 -2.08 -1.94
C VAL A 51 -11.49 -2.51 -0.51
N ASP A 52 -12.43 -1.87 0.16
CA ASP A 52 -12.84 -2.29 1.50
C ASP A 52 -13.55 -3.66 1.46
N LEU A 53 -13.73 -4.27 2.62
CA LEU A 53 -14.36 -5.60 2.70
C LEU A 53 -15.85 -5.59 2.29
N ASN A 54 -16.46 -4.42 2.11
CA ASN A 54 -17.83 -4.25 1.62
C ASN A 54 -17.90 -3.98 0.10
N GLY A 55 -16.76 -3.98 -0.59
CA GLY A 55 -16.71 -3.80 -2.04
C GLY A 55 -16.61 -2.34 -2.50
N ASN A 56 -16.26 -1.40 -1.62
CA ASN A 56 -16.07 0.00 -2.02
C ASN A 56 -14.60 0.29 -2.23
N ASP A 57 -14.28 1.00 -3.31
CA ASP A 57 -12.93 1.51 -3.51
C ASP A 57 -12.54 2.46 -2.36
N ILE A 58 -11.35 2.27 -1.80
CA ILE A 58 -10.71 3.16 -0.82
C ILE A 58 -9.79 4.14 -1.55
N CYS A 59 -8.83 3.59 -2.27
CA CYS A 59 -7.91 4.37 -3.09
C CYS A 59 -7.40 3.54 -4.27
N LYS A 60 -6.79 4.22 -5.22
CA LYS A 60 -6.12 3.60 -6.36
C LYS A 60 -5.02 4.47 -6.90
N TYR A 61 -4.06 3.86 -7.58
CA TYR A 61 -3.01 4.55 -8.33
C TYR A 61 -2.63 3.74 -9.57
N ASP A 62 -1.89 4.37 -10.47
CA ASP A 62 -1.41 3.78 -11.71
C ASP A 62 -0.02 4.32 -12.07
N GLU A 63 0.52 3.92 -13.18
CA GLU A 63 1.83 4.35 -13.69
C GLU A 63 1.92 5.86 -13.99
N SER A 64 0.81 6.60 -13.96
CA SER A 64 0.80 8.06 -14.07
C SER A 64 1.19 8.78 -12.78
N ASN A 65 1.46 8.03 -11.71
CA ASN A 65 1.83 8.53 -10.38
C ASN A 65 0.76 9.46 -9.75
N VAL A 66 -0.50 9.17 -10.02
CA VAL A 66 -1.64 9.86 -9.43
C VAL A 66 -2.32 8.96 -8.43
N LEU A 67 -2.13 9.24 -7.13
CA LEU A 67 -2.91 8.61 -6.07
C LEU A 67 -4.30 9.23 -6.02
N LYS A 68 -5.32 8.41 -6.22
CA LYS A 68 -6.74 8.78 -6.13
C LYS A 68 -7.31 8.19 -4.85
N ILE A 69 -7.83 9.03 -3.97
CA ILE A 69 -8.46 8.63 -2.71
C ILE A 69 -9.95 8.90 -2.82
N ARG A 70 -10.78 7.91 -2.51
CA ARG A 70 -12.23 8.05 -2.54
C ARG A 70 -12.74 8.65 -1.24
N VAL A 71 -13.51 9.72 -1.36
CA VAL A 71 -14.19 10.37 -0.24
C VAL A 71 -15.66 10.49 -0.60
N GLU A 72 -16.51 9.74 0.06
CA GLU A 72 -17.92 9.57 -0.32
C GLU A 72 -18.01 9.11 -1.79
N ASP A 73 -18.64 9.90 -2.68
CA ASP A 73 -18.79 9.60 -4.10
C ASP A 73 -17.82 10.37 -5.00
N LYS A 74 -16.73 10.92 -4.43
CA LYS A 74 -15.75 11.74 -5.18
C LYS A 74 -14.35 11.19 -5.06
N TRP A 75 -13.58 11.35 -6.13
CA TRP A 75 -12.16 11.08 -6.14
C TRP A 75 -11.35 12.36 -5.89
N ILE A 76 -10.45 12.30 -4.91
CA ILE A 76 -9.47 13.37 -4.66
C ILE A 76 -8.12 12.88 -5.19
N ASN A 77 -7.51 13.66 -6.07
CA ASN A 77 -6.27 13.30 -6.73
C ASN A 77 -5.07 13.97 -6.05
N LYS A 78 -4.01 13.18 -5.85
CA LYS A 78 -2.68 13.63 -5.43
C LYS A 78 -1.68 13.20 -6.50
N VAL A 79 -0.97 14.16 -7.07
CA VAL A 79 0.01 13.92 -8.14
C VAL A 79 1.41 13.92 -7.53
N TYR A 80 2.21 12.91 -7.88
CA TYR A 80 3.58 12.73 -7.43
C TYR A 80 4.53 12.61 -8.61
N GLU A 81 5.83 12.76 -8.37
CA GLU A 81 6.86 12.43 -9.35
C GLU A 81 6.98 10.90 -9.50
N GLU A 82 6.80 10.18 -8.40
CA GLU A 82 6.85 8.74 -8.32
C GLU A 82 5.92 8.24 -7.20
N ILE A 83 5.28 7.09 -7.41
CA ILE A 83 4.65 6.28 -6.36
C ILE A 83 5.30 4.90 -6.43
N ILE A 84 6.09 4.57 -5.40
CA ILE A 84 6.81 3.28 -5.32
C ILE A 84 5.87 2.19 -4.82
N ASP A 85 5.09 2.48 -3.78
CA ASP A 85 4.16 1.52 -3.17
C ASP A 85 3.09 2.24 -2.35
N VAL A 86 1.94 1.59 -2.16
CA VAL A 86 0.84 2.08 -1.33
C VAL A 86 0.38 0.97 -0.39
N TYR A 87 0.08 1.32 0.84
CA TYR A 87 -0.40 0.38 1.86
C TYR A 87 -1.46 1.00 2.75
N ILE A 88 -2.36 0.16 3.25
CA ILE A 88 -3.43 0.58 4.17
C ILE A 88 -3.29 -0.22 5.46
N VAL A 89 -3.26 0.49 6.57
CA VAL A 89 -3.29 -0.10 7.91
C VAL A 89 -3.84 0.91 8.92
N ASN A 90 -4.66 0.45 9.85
CA ASN A 90 -5.27 1.29 10.91
C ASN A 90 -6.02 2.51 10.33
N GLU A 91 -6.86 2.30 9.31
CA GLU A 91 -7.68 3.33 8.65
C GLU A 91 -6.87 4.48 8.03
N LYS A 92 -5.60 4.24 7.72
CA LYS A 92 -4.73 5.21 7.06
C LYS A 92 -4.15 4.65 5.78
N ILE A 93 -3.99 5.53 4.80
CA ILE A 93 -3.32 5.26 3.53
C ILE A 93 -1.90 5.80 3.66
N TYR A 94 -0.92 4.94 3.41
CA TYR A 94 0.50 5.24 3.37
C TYR A 94 0.98 5.09 1.93
N ALA A 95 1.61 6.12 1.36
CA ALA A 95 2.18 6.06 0.02
C ALA A 95 3.68 6.37 0.08
N ILE A 96 4.53 5.45 -0.38
CA ILE A 96 5.95 5.71 -0.62
C ILE A 96 6.02 6.54 -1.91
N VAL A 97 6.28 7.83 -1.76
CA VAL A 97 6.26 8.82 -2.86
C VAL A 97 7.65 9.27 -3.27
N SER A 98 8.65 8.74 -2.63
CA SER A 98 10.07 8.83 -2.99
C SER A 98 10.86 7.84 -2.13
N PRO A 99 12.11 7.53 -2.46
CA PRO A 99 12.95 6.65 -1.63
C PRO A 99 13.06 7.09 -0.15
N THR A 100 12.81 8.37 0.15
CA THR A 100 12.98 8.91 1.50
C THR A 100 11.68 9.38 2.16
N ASN A 101 10.52 9.29 1.49
CA ASN A 101 9.28 9.85 2.01
C ASN A 101 8.09 8.89 1.87
N ILE A 102 7.33 8.76 2.95
CA ILE A 102 5.98 8.20 2.96
C ILE A 102 5.01 9.31 3.29
N ASP A 103 4.08 9.60 2.41
CA ASP A 103 2.94 10.47 2.72
C ASP A 103 1.80 9.67 3.33
N VAL A 104 1.15 10.25 4.33
CA VAL A 104 0.09 9.62 5.13
C VAL A 104 -1.20 10.38 4.99
N PHE A 105 -2.30 9.67 4.71
CA PHE A 105 -3.64 10.21 4.60
C PHE A 105 -4.63 9.42 5.46
N GLU A 106 -5.65 10.10 5.96
CA GLU A 106 -6.87 9.45 6.44
C GLU A 106 -7.76 9.04 5.25
N PHE A 107 -8.72 8.15 5.44
CA PHE A 107 -9.72 7.80 4.41
C PHE A 107 -10.56 9.01 3.93
N SER A 108 -10.62 10.08 4.72
CA SER A 108 -11.18 11.37 4.31
C SER A 108 -10.34 12.16 3.30
N SER A 109 -9.23 11.60 2.81
CA SER A 109 -8.16 12.26 2.03
C SER A 109 -7.43 13.39 2.77
N LYS A 110 -7.69 13.59 4.06
CA LYS A 110 -6.95 14.56 4.85
C LYS A 110 -5.50 14.12 4.96
N TYR A 111 -4.62 14.99 4.48
CA TYR A 111 -3.18 14.79 4.65
C TYR A 111 -2.81 14.86 6.13
N PHE A 112 -2.17 13.81 6.61
CA PHE A 112 -1.78 13.71 8.02
C PHE A 112 -0.33 14.14 8.24
N GLY A 113 0.56 13.86 7.28
CA GLY A 113 1.98 14.22 7.36
C GLY A 113 2.85 13.36 6.47
N THR A 114 4.15 13.59 6.57
CA THR A 114 5.19 12.78 5.90
C THR A 114 6.06 12.09 6.94
N ILE A 115 6.30 10.79 6.74
CA ILE A 115 7.27 10.01 7.51
C ILE A 115 8.54 9.90 6.68
N LYS A 116 9.69 10.19 7.28
CA LYS A 116 11.01 10.07 6.64
C LYS A 116 11.59 8.68 6.80
N SER A 117 12.40 8.26 5.84
CA SER A 117 13.15 7.00 5.93
C SER A 117 14.13 7.01 7.11
N PRO A 118 14.52 5.83 7.62
CA PRO A 118 15.66 5.72 8.53
C PRO A 118 16.93 6.31 7.91
N VAL A 119 17.76 6.95 8.71
CA VAL A 119 18.99 7.59 8.23
C VAL A 119 19.90 6.56 7.52
N GLY A 120 20.30 6.87 6.30
CA GLY A 120 21.16 6.01 5.47
C GLY A 120 20.42 4.84 4.78
N PHE A 121 19.08 4.90 4.74
CA PHE A 121 18.26 3.89 4.08
C PHE A 121 17.17 4.54 3.22
N ASP A 122 16.86 3.88 2.10
CA ASP A 122 15.78 4.24 1.21
C ASP A 122 14.61 3.27 1.37
N PHE A 123 13.38 3.76 1.31
CA PHE A 123 12.20 2.91 1.26
C PHE A 123 12.13 2.11 -0.04
N SER A 124 11.77 0.85 0.05
CA SER A 124 11.63 -0.04 -1.11
C SER A 124 10.17 -0.51 -1.30
N ARG A 125 9.54 -1.02 -0.25
CA ARG A 125 8.16 -1.50 -0.28
C ARG A 125 7.58 -1.62 1.12
N PHE A 126 6.26 -1.72 1.22
CA PHE A 126 5.60 -2.12 2.47
C PHE A 126 5.66 -3.63 2.69
N ILE A 127 5.41 -4.03 3.92
CA ILE A 127 5.25 -5.42 4.34
C ILE A 127 3.88 -5.56 4.99
N ASP A 128 3.12 -6.56 4.57
CA ASP A 128 1.83 -6.89 5.17
C ASP A 128 1.96 -7.20 6.66
N GLY A 129 1.00 -6.67 7.45
CA GLY A 129 0.93 -6.89 8.87
C GLY A 129 0.05 -5.88 9.60
N GLU A 130 -0.12 -6.08 10.90
CA GLU A 130 -0.94 -5.21 11.77
C GLU A 130 -0.28 -3.84 12.08
N LYS A 131 0.99 -3.71 11.76
CA LYS A 131 1.79 -2.49 11.98
C LYS A 131 2.37 -1.97 10.68
N LEU A 132 2.56 -0.68 10.60
CA LEU A 132 3.32 -0.08 9.50
C LEU A 132 4.73 -0.64 9.48
N SER A 133 5.01 -1.48 8.50
CA SER A 133 6.30 -2.14 8.28
C SER A 133 6.78 -1.92 6.87
N VAL A 134 8.08 -1.73 6.70
CA VAL A 134 8.72 -1.46 5.41
C VAL A 134 9.99 -2.28 5.23
N VAL A 135 10.32 -2.56 3.98
CA VAL A 135 11.69 -2.89 3.58
C VAL A 135 12.40 -1.60 3.24
N CYS A 136 13.56 -1.40 3.85
CA CYS A 136 14.47 -0.31 3.52
C CYS A 136 15.78 -0.87 2.98
N GLN A 137 16.29 -0.28 1.91
CA GLN A 137 17.58 -0.62 1.32
C GLN A 137 18.63 0.36 1.79
N GLY A 138 19.71 -0.16 2.37
CA GLY A 138 20.88 0.64 2.77
C GLY A 138 21.90 0.78 1.64
N GLU A 139 22.83 1.71 1.80
CA GLU A 139 24.04 1.79 0.99
C GLU A 139 25.04 0.67 1.37
N LEU A 140 26.15 0.57 0.62
CA LEU A 140 27.18 -0.47 0.88
C LEU A 140 27.74 -0.42 2.30
N ASP A 141 27.89 0.77 2.88
CA ASP A 141 28.39 0.97 4.25
C ASP A 141 27.39 0.47 5.32
N ASN A 142 26.14 0.28 4.95
CA ASN A 142 25.08 -0.27 5.80
C ASN A 142 24.85 -1.76 5.60
N ALA A 143 25.63 -2.42 4.71
CA ALA A 143 25.52 -3.86 4.49
C ALA A 143 26.01 -4.65 5.72
N ASP A 144 25.39 -5.81 5.94
CA ASP A 144 25.91 -6.75 6.94
C ASP A 144 27.17 -7.47 6.46
N ILE A 145 27.71 -8.35 7.29
CA ILE A 145 28.91 -9.15 7.00
C ILE A 145 28.78 -10.06 5.76
N TYR A 146 27.57 -10.29 5.28
CA TYR A 146 27.26 -11.08 4.07
C TYR A 146 26.90 -10.22 2.86
N GLY A 147 27.03 -8.88 2.97
CA GLY A 147 26.72 -7.92 1.91
C GLY A 147 25.22 -7.65 1.73
N ARG A 148 24.36 -8.09 2.67
CA ARG A 148 22.93 -7.85 2.62
C ARG A 148 22.63 -6.45 3.14
N LYS A 149 21.77 -5.71 2.45
CA LYS A 149 21.46 -4.31 2.76
C LYS A 149 19.97 -4.00 2.81
N ASP A 150 19.13 -5.01 2.62
CA ASP A 150 17.68 -4.90 2.73
C ASP A 150 17.27 -5.29 4.15
N TYR A 151 16.65 -4.36 4.85
CA TYR A 151 16.25 -4.53 6.24
C TYR A 151 14.78 -4.23 6.43
N ARG A 152 14.13 -5.00 7.30
CA ARG A 152 12.79 -4.71 7.78
C ARG A 152 12.83 -3.71 8.91
N TYR A 153 11.99 -2.68 8.81
CA TYR A 153 11.72 -1.70 9.86
C TYR A 153 10.24 -1.68 10.20
N GLU A 154 9.92 -1.46 11.46
CA GLU A 154 8.56 -1.18 11.94
C GLU A 154 8.50 0.24 12.50
N TYR A 155 7.41 0.96 12.18
CA TYR A 155 7.21 2.32 12.68
C TYR A 155 6.57 2.28 14.07
N ASP A 156 7.23 2.91 15.04
CA ASP A 156 6.70 3.08 16.38
C ASP A 156 5.96 4.43 16.46
N ASN A 157 4.64 4.38 16.48
CA ASN A 157 3.78 5.56 16.55
C ASN A 157 3.91 6.33 17.89
N LEU A 158 4.43 5.72 18.96
CA LEU A 158 4.61 6.38 20.25
C LEU A 158 5.83 7.29 20.26
N THR A 159 6.90 6.83 19.63
CA THR A 159 8.18 7.56 19.56
C THR A 159 8.38 8.30 18.25
N ASN A 160 7.48 8.06 17.24
CA ASN A 160 7.61 8.54 15.86
C ASN A 160 8.95 8.16 15.22
N ASN A 161 9.43 6.95 15.48
CA ASN A 161 10.70 6.46 14.98
C ASN A 161 10.58 5.08 14.35
N TRP A 162 11.52 4.78 13.45
CA TRP A 162 11.69 3.45 12.89
C TRP A 162 12.52 2.55 13.82
N VAL A 163 12.02 1.34 14.03
CA VAL A 163 12.73 0.28 14.77
C VAL A 163 13.19 -0.78 13.78
N LYS A 164 14.49 -1.00 13.69
CA LYS A 164 15.08 -2.05 12.84
C LYS A 164 14.78 -3.43 13.44
N ILE A 165 14.08 -4.27 12.68
CA ILE A 165 13.64 -5.59 13.13
C ILE A 165 14.64 -6.67 12.71
N GLY A 166 15.18 -6.59 11.50
CA GLY A 166 16.10 -7.59 10.97
C GLY A 166 16.32 -7.43 9.48
N ILE A 167 16.88 -8.50 8.88
CA ILE A 167 17.09 -8.57 7.44
C ILE A 167 15.77 -8.91 6.76
N ALA A 168 15.47 -8.24 5.65
CA ALA A 168 14.37 -8.59 4.78
C ALA A 168 14.80 -9.70 3.81
N TYR A 169 13.90 -10.68 3.60
CA TYR A 169 14.10 -11.81 2.68
C TYR A 169 13.11 -11.70 1.54
#